data_e0300801fd7a4b88b203b9f7a1f30105
#
_entry.id   e0300801fd7a4b88b203b9f7a1f30105
#
_cell.length_a   1.000
_cell.length_b   1.000
_cell.length_c   1.000
_cell.angle_alpha   90.00
_cell.angle_beta   90.00
_cell.angle_gamma   90.00
#
_symmetry.space_group_name_H-M   'P 1'
#
loop_
_entity.id
_entity.type
_entity.pdbx_description
1 polymer ?
#
loop_
_entity_poly.entity_id
_entity_poly.type
_entity_poly.pdbx_seq_one_letter_code
_entity_poly.pdbx_strand_id
1 'polypeptide(L)'
;MCIRDRKGCYFEFFYILFTNSTVRDETDRKNRARDLERTKLILSYIDENYKEAISITDIASYCGFSESHFMRFFKNTMGVSFVSYLNDFRLNVAARLLSTNDENVLSVAENCGFFNLSYFNRMFKKKYGVTPSRYRETHN
;
A
#
# COMPACT_ATOMS: atom_id res chain seq x y z
N MET A 1 -1.50 10.04 14.57
CA MET A 1 -0.36 9.53 13.81
C MET A 1 -0.30 10.21 12.46
N CYS A 2 0.76 10.90 12.18
CA CYS A 2 0.92 11.69 10.94
C CYS A 2 1.20 10.77 9.75
N ILE A 3 0.76 11.15 8.53
CA ILE A 3 1.09 10.44 7.27
C ILE A 3 2.61 10.26 7.10
N ARG A 4 3.39 11.16 7.65
CA ARG A 4 4.85 11.17 7.65
C ARG A 4 5.45 9.98 8.43
N ASP A 5 4.87 9.61 9.57
CA ASP A 5 5.34 8.49 10.40
C ASP A 5 5.09 7.13 9.72
N ARG A 6 4.09 7.07 8.85
CA ARG A 6 3.70 5.89 8.11
C ARG A 6 4.66 5.55 6.97
N LYS A 7 5.18 6.55 6.25
CA LYS A 7 6.26 6.37 5.27
C LYS A 7 7.52 5.86 5.97
N GLY A 8 7.87 6.40 7.15
CA GLY A 8 8.99 5.97 7.96
C GLY A 8 8.92 4.50 8.37
N CYS A 9 7.78 4.03 8.90
CA CYS A 9 7.60 2.64 9.34
C CYS A 9 7.76 1.62 8.21
N TYR A 10 7.19 1.87 7.03
CA TYR A 10 7.34 0.96 5.89
C TYR A 10 8.77 0.96 5.34
N PHE A 11 9.41 2.11 5.23
CA PHE A 11 10.80 2.22 4.76
C PHE A 11 11.78 1.59 5.75
N GLU A 12 11.62 1.78 7.06
CA GLU A 12 12.44 1.13 8.09
C GLU A 12 12.30 -0.38 8.08
N PHE A 13 11.09 -0.91 7.98
CA PHE A 13 10.83 -2.34 7.89
C PHE A 13 11.53 -2.97 6.68
N PHE A 14 11.44 -2.35 5.50
CA PHE A 14 12.14 -2.81 4.31
C PHE A 14 13.64 -2.67 4.40
N TYR A 15 14.13 -1.58 4.98
CA TYR A 15 15.55 -1.38 5.22
C TYR A 15 16.13 -2.50 6.09
N ILE A 16 15.45 -2.86 7.16
CA ILE A 16 15.87 -3.97 8.05
C ILE A 16 15.84 -5.31 7.32
N LEU A 17 14.81 -5.61 6.53
CA LEU A 17 14.75 -6.85 5.75
C LEU A 17 15.89 -6.96 4.73
N PHE A 18 16.26 -5.87 4.07
CA PHE A 18 17.33 -5.86 3.07
C PHE A 18 18.75 -5.82 3.68
N THR A 19 18.93 -5.26 4.88
CA THR A 19 20.26 -5.16 5.50
C THR A 19 20.68 -6.41 6.29
N ASN A 20 19.73 -7.21 6.77
CA ASN A 20 20.02 -8.40 7.57
C ASN A 20 20.42 -9.65 6.76
N SER A 21 20.42 -9.59 5.44
CA SER A 21 20.89 -10.69 4.63
C SER A 21 22.38 -10.55 4.34
N THR A 22 23.16 -11.54 4.74
CA THR A 22 24.62 -11.63 4.48
C THR A 22 24.91 -11.57 2.98
N VAL A 23 25.48 -10.47 2.55
CA VAL A 23 25.87 -10.24 1.14
C VAL A 23 27.23 -10.85 0.89
N ARG A 24 27.29 -11.85 0.01
CA ARG A 24 28.52 -12.57 -0.33
C ARG A 24 29.25 -12.01 -1.55
N ASP A 25 28.62 -11.16 -2.39
CA ASP A 25 29.20 -10.66 -3.64
C ASP A 25 28.79 -9.20 -3.92
N GLU A 26 29.69 -8.46 -4.59
CA GLU A 26 29.48 -7.05 -4.96
C GLU A 26 28.34 -6.89 -6.00
N THR A 27 28.15 -7.88 -6.87
CA THR A 27 27.04 -7.94 -7.84
C THR A 27 25.70 -8.02 -7.11
N ASP A 28 25.63 -8.82 -6.05
CA ASP A 28 24.42 -8.95 -5.23
C ASP A 28 24.08 -7.65 -4.50
N ARG A 29 25.09 -6.89 -4.06
CA ARG A 29 24.90 -5.56 -3.47
C ARG A 29 24.28 -4.57 -4.44
N LYS A 30 24.77 -4.53 -5.69
CA LYS A 30 24.26 -3.65 -6.75
C LYS A 30 22.82 -4.01 -7.12
N ASN A 31 22.52 -5.30 -7.24
CA ASN A 31 21.16 -5.77 -7.52
C ASN A 31 20.19 -5.41 -6.40
N ARG A 32 20.57 -5.61 -5.15
CA ARG A 32 19.75 -5.24 -3.99
C ARG A 32 19.53 -3.74 -3.88
N ALA A 33 20.55 -2.93 -4.13
CA ALA A 33 20.41 -1.48 -4.14
C ALA A 33 19.41 -1.03 -5.22
N ARG A 34 19.46 -1.64 -6.41
CA ARG A 34 18.52 -1.38 -7.50
C ARG A 34 17.09 -1.79 -7.13
N ASP A 35 16.92 -2.96 -6.53
CA ASP A 35 15.62 -3.46 -6.09
C ASP A 35 15.03 -2.59 -4.97
N LEU A 36 15.85 -2.11 -4.07
CA LEU A 36 15.44 -1.15 -3.04
C LEU A 36 14.95 0.16 -3.66
N GLU A 37 15.69 0.73 -4.62
CA GLU A 37 15.27 1.94 -5.33
C GLU A 37 13.95 1.75 -6.08
N ARG A 38 13.77 0.61 -6.75
CA ARG A 38 12.51 0.28 -7.43
C ARG A 38 11.36 0.13 -6.45
N THR A 39 11.59 -0.50 -5.31
CA THR A 39 10.60 -0.63 -4.24
C THR A 39 10.17 0.74 -3.71
N LYS A 40 11.11 1.65 -3.47
CA LYS A 40 10.82 3.03 -3.07
C LYS A 40 9.98 3.77 -4.10
N LEU A 41 10.29 3.63 -5.39
CA LEU A 41 9.51 4.22 -6.48
C LEU A 41 8.07 3.72 -6.49
N ILE A 42 7.86 2.40 -6.33
CA ILE A 42 6.54 1.79 -6.28
C ILE A 42 5.74 2.32 -5.09
N LEU A 43 6.33 2.34 -3.90
CA LEU A 43 5.67 2.81 -2.69
C LEU A 43 5.33 4.30 -2.76
N SER A 44 6.21 5.13 -3.30
CA SER A 44 5.93 6.55 -3.54
C SER A 44 4.79 6.74 -4.54
N TYR A 45 4.77 5.97 -5.62
CA TYR A 45 3.69 6.02 -6.59
C TYR A 45 2.33 5.66 -5.97
N ILE A 46 2.27 4.64 -5.14
CA ILE A 46 1.05 4.26 -4.41
C ILE A 46 0.61 5.39 -3.49
N ASP A 47 1.51 5.94 -2.71
CA ASP A 47 1.21 7.02 -1.75
C ASP A 47 0.68 8.29 -2.45
N GLU A 48 1.17 8.60 -3.63
CA GLU A 48 0.76 9.76 -4.40
C GLU A 48 -0.54 9.55 -5.19
N ASN A 49 -0.83 8.31 -5.58
CA ASN A 49 -1.91 7.98 -6.53
C ASN A 49 -2.99 7.04 -5.98
N TYR A 50 -2.96 6.64 -4.72
CA TYR A 50 -3.89 5.63 -4.19
C TYR A 50 -5.37 6.01 -4.29
N LYS A 51 -5.69 7.30 -4.38
CA LYS A 51 -7.06 7.81 -4.55
C LYS A 51 -7.62 7.55 -5.94
N GLU A 52 -6.74 7.40 -6.92
CA GLU A 52 -7.07 7.20 -8.32
C GLU A 52 -7.09 5.71 -8.69
N ALA A 53 -7.65 5.40 -9.84
CA ALA A 53 -7.54 4.07 -10.41
C ALA A 53 -6.10 3.82 -10.87
N ILE A 54 -5.38 2.96 -10.16
CA ILE A 54 -4.01 2.59 -10.55
C ILE A 54 -4.08 1.33 -11.41
N SER A 55 -3.68 1.42 -12.68
CA SER A 55 -3.51 0.27 -13.53
C SER A 55 -2.14 -0.38 -13.35
N ILE A 56 -2.07 -1.70 -13.50
CA ILE A 56 -0.79 -2.44 -13.49
C ILE A 56 0.13 -1.94 -14.60
N THR A 57 -0.43 -1.64 -15.77
CA THR A 57 0.31 -1.10 -16.92
C THR A 57 1.02 0.20 -16.58
N ASP A 58 0.32 1.14 -15.94
CA ASP A 58 0.86 2.45 -15.62
C ASP A 58 1.99 2.37 -14.60
N ILE A 59 1.78 1.66 -13.49
CA ILE A 59 2.81 1.54 -12.46
C ILE A 59 4.02 0.71 -12.91
N ALA A 60 3.79 -0.34 -13.69
CA ALA A 60 4.88 -1.13 -14.27
C ALA A 60 5.74 -0.28 -15.21
N SER A 61 5.11 0.48 -16.11
CA SER A 61 5.80 1.41 -17.02
C SER A 61 6.57 2.48 -16.26
N TYR A 62 5.98 3.04 -15.22
CA TYR A 62 6.64 4.04 -14.37
C TYR A 62 7.93 3.52 -13.73
N CYS A 63 7.94 2.25 -13.34
CA CYS A 63 9.09 1.59 -12.72
C CYS A 63 10.05 0.92 -13.72
N GLY A 64 9.76 0.98 -15.04
CA GLY A 64 10.57 0.37 -16.06
C GLY A 64 10.43 -1.16 -16.14
N PHE A 65 9.27 -1.70 -15.77
CA PHE A 65 8.96 -3.12 -15.82
C PHE A 65 7.91 -3.45 -16.89
N SER A 66 7.92 -4.69 -17.39
CA SER A 66 6.71 -5.29 -17.97
C SER A 66 5.69 -5.61 -16.86
N GLU A 67 4.41 -5.73 -17.21
CA GLU A 67 3.36 -6.06 -16.21
C GLU A 67 3.66 -7.36 -15.47
N SER A 68 4.03 -8.42 -16.20
CA SER A 68 4.36 -9.74 -15.62
C SER A 68 5.55 -9.66 -14.67
N HIS A 69 6.59 -8.92 -15.06
CA HIS A 69 7.79 -8.73 -14.23
C HIS A 69 7.45 -7.90 -12.98
N PHE A 70 6.67 -6.83 -13.12
CA PHE A 70 6.22 -6.02 -12.01
C PHE A 70 5.44 -6.86 -10.98
N MET A 71 4.47 -7.66 -11.42
CA MET A 71 3.66 -8.48 -10.53
C MET A 71 4.50 -9.50 -9.75
N ARG A 72 5.45 -10.15 -10.43
CA ARG A 72 6.37 -11.10 -9.76
C ARG A 72 7.33 -10.40 -8.81
N PHE A 73 7.94 -9.30 -9.24
CA PHE A 73 8.84 -8.49 -8.41
C PHE A 73 8.12 -8.03 -7.15
N PHE A 74 6.93 -7.44 -7.31
CA PHE A 74 6.15 -6.94 -6.18
C PHE A 74 5.80 -8.04 -5.19
N LYS A 75 5.25 -9.16 -5.65
CA LYS A 75 4.89 -10.29 -4.78
C LYS A 75 6.10 -10.90 -4.09
N ASN A 76 7.22 -11.04 -4.78
CA ASN A 76 8.45 -11.57 -4.18
C ASN A 76 9.04 -10.63 -3.13
N THR A 77 8.97 -9.33 -3.37
CA THR A 77 9.52 -8.30 -2.47
C THR A 77 8.60 -8.05 -1.27
N MET A 78 7.29 -7.94 -1.49
CA MET A 78 6.30 -7.53 -0.49
C MET A 78 5.59 -8.71 0.19
N GLY A 79 5.71 -9.92 -0.35
CA GLY A 79 5.03 -11.11 0.16
C GLY A 79 3.55 -11.22 -0.19
N VAL A 80 2.96 -10.18 -0.77
CA VAL A 80 1.54 -10.11 -1.17
C VAL A 80 1.41 -9.53 -2.58
N SER A 81 0.28 -9.77 -3.25
CA SER A 81 0.02 -9.17 -4.56
C SER A 81 -0.12 -7.65 -4.45
N PHE A 82 0.15 -6.96 -5.56
CA PHE A 82 -0.03 -5.50 -5.66
C PHE A 82 -1.45 -5.06 -5.31
N VAL A 83 -2.46 -5.76 -5.83
CA VAL A 83 -3.88 -5.44 -5.55
C VAL A 83 -4.21 -5.59 -4.06
N SER A 84 -3.75 -6.67 -3.43
CA SER A 84 -3.92 -6.87 -1.99
C SER A 84 -3.25 -5.77 -1.17
N TYR A 85 -2.04 -5.41 -1.53
CA TYR A 85 -1.30 -4.33 -0.86
C TYR A 85 -2.00 -2.97 -1.01
N LEU A 86 -2.41 -2.63 -2.23
CA LEU A 86 -3.11 -1.37 -2.51
C LEU A 86 -4.43 -1.27 -1.75
N ASN A 87 -5.22 -2.34 -1.73
CA ASN A 87 -6.46 -2.37 -0.96
C ASN A 87 -6.20 -2.24 0.54
N ASP A 88 -5.20 -2.92 1.06
CA ASP A 88 -4.81 -2.82 2.47
C ASP A 88 -4.36 -1.39 2.84
N PHE A 89 -3.57 -0.77 1.97
CA PHE A 89 -3.15 0.62 2.12
C PHE A 89 -4.35 1.58 2.17
N ARG A 90 -5.27 1.44 1.22
CA ARG A 90 -6.50 2.25 1.15
C ARG A 90 -7.39 2.05 2.38
N LEU A 91 -7.54 0.82 2.86
CA LEU A 91 -8.33 0.52 4.06
C LEU A 91 -7.71 1.13 5.33
N ASN A 92 -6.39 1.15 5.44
CA ASN A 92 -5.70 1.80 6.54
C ASN A 92 -5.92 3.32 6.54
N VAL A 93 -5.92 3.95 5.37
CA VAL A 93 -6.27 5.38 5.25
C VAL A 93 -7.72 5.61 5.65
N ALA A 94 -8.65 4.77 5.15
CA ALA A 94 -10.06 4.85 5.48
C ALA A 94 -10.34 4.73 6.98
N ALA A 95 -9.72 3.77 7.66
CA ALA A 95 -9.86 3.58 9.10
C ALA A 95 -9.44 4.83 9.89
N ARG A 96 -8.35 5.47 9.48
CA ARG A 96 -7.90 6.72 10.07
C ARG A 96 -8.88 7.87 9.83
N LEU A 97 -9.39 8.02 8.60
CA LEU A 97 -10.38 9.05 8.29
C LEU A 97 -11.67 8.85 9.09
N LEU A 98 -12.15 7.62 9.21
CA LEU A 98 -13.32 7.28 10.02
C LEU A 98 -13.15 7.65 11.50
N SER A 99 -11.93 7.59 12.03
CA SER A 99 -11.61 7.92 13.42
C SER A 99 -11.36 9.41 13.67
N THR A 100 -11.13 10.21 12.63
CA THR A 100 -10.66 11.61 12.78
C THR A 100 -11.59 12.65 12.18
N ASN A 101 -12.54 12.26 11.35
CA ASN A 101 -13.48 13.19 10.74
C ASN A 101 -14.92 12.61 10.68
N ASP A 102 -15.87 13.50 10.44
CA ASP A 102 -17.30 13.18 10.39
C ASP A 102 -17.83 12.99 8.95
N GLU A 103 -16.94 12.87 7.96
CA GLU A 103 -17.36 12.58 6.58
C GLU A 103 -18.16 11.28 6.51
N ASN A 104 -19.20 11.25 5.67
CA ASN A 104 -19.98 10.02 5.53
C ASN A 104 -19.12 8.88 4.96
N VAL A 105 -19.55 7.63 5.21
CA VAL A 105 -18.81 6.42 4.81
C VAL A 105 -18.57 6.36 3.30
N LEU A 106 -19.51 6.80 2.48
CA LEU A 106 -19.37 6.85 1.02
C LEU A 106 -18.22 7.79 0.62
N SER A 107 -18.22 9.02 1.16
CA SER A 107 -17.15 9.99 0.88
C SER A 107 -15.77 9.47 1.32
N VAL A 108 -15.70 8.83 2.48
CA VAL A 108 -14.45 8.20 2.94
C VAL A 108 -13.98 7.12 1.97
N ALA A 109 -14.89 6.24 1.52
CA ALA A 109 -14.56 5.19 0.56
C ALA A 109 -14.01 5.78 -0.76
N GLU A 110 -14.70 6.77 -1.33
CA GLU A 110 -14.30 7.45 -2.56
C GLU A 110 -12.96 8.17 -2.40
N ASN A 111 -12.76 8.90 -1.31
CA ASN A 111 -11.51 9.60 -1.00
C ASN A 111 -10.31 8.66 -0.78
N CYS A 112 -10.58 7.37 -0.53
CA CYS A 112 -9.55 6.34 -0.41
C CYS A 112 -9.35 5.53 -1.70
N GLY A 113 -10.06 5.85 -2.78
CA GLY A 113 -9.93 5.16 -4.07
C GLY A 113 -10.78 3.92 -4.23
N PHE A 114 -11.83 3.76 -3.41
CA PHE A 114 -12.84 2.71 -3.58
C PHE A 114 -14.03 3.25 -4.37
N PHE A 115 -14.22 2.75 -5.58
CA PHE A 115 -15.30 3.19 -6.47
C PHE A 115 -16.58 2.33 -6.32
N ASN A 116 -16.56 1.31 -5.48
CA ASN A 116 -17.70 0.46 -5.16
C ASN A 116 -17.85 0.34 -3.64
N LEU A 117 -18.91 0.92 -3.11
CA LEU A 117 -19.17 0.96 -1.67
C LEU A 117 -19.39 -0.43 -1.07
N SER A 118 -20.08 -1.32 -1.78
CA SER A 118 -20.32 -2.70 -1.31
C SER A 118 -19.00 -3.48 -1.18
N TYR A 119 -18.11 -3.32 -2.15
CA TYR A 119 -16.77 -3.91 -2.12
C TYR A 119 -15.95 -3.34 -0.96
N PHE A 120 -15.98 -2.02 -0.77
CA PHE A 120 -15.33 -1.34 0.35
C PHE A 120 -15.80 -1.89 1.70
N ASN A 121 -17.12 -1.93 1.92
CA ASN A 121 -17.70 -2.43 3.17
C ASN A 121 -17.27 -3.87 3.47
N ARG A 122 -17.30 -4.73 2.45
CA ARG A 122 -16.87 -6.13 2.58
C ARG A 122 -15.40 -6.26 2.93
N MET A 123 -14.54 -5.54 2.25
CA MET A 123 -13.10 -5.56 2.49
C MET A 123 -12.73 -4.95 3.84
N PHE A 124 -13.40 -3.87 4.23
CA PHE A 124 -13.21 -3.23 5.53
C PHE A 124 -13.59 -4.17 6.67
N LYS A 125 -14.78 -4.78 6.58
CA LYS A 125 -15.24 -5.75 7.58
C LYS A 125 -14.33 -6.98 7.67
N LYS A 126 -13.82 -7.45 6.54
CA LYS A 126 -12.86 -8.57 6.51
C LYS A 126 -11.57 -8.22 7.27
N LYS A 127 -11.08 -7.01 7.14
CA LYS A 127 -9.83 -6.56 7.78
C LYS A 127 -10.01 -6.21 9.25
N TYR A 128 -11.05 -5.45 9.59
CA TYR A 128 -11.23 -4.88 10.94
C TYR A 128 -12.29 -5.61 11.78
N GLY A 129 -13.00 -6.59 11.22
CA GLY A 129 -14.00 -7.39 11.91
C GLY A 129 -15.37 -6.70 12.09
N VAL A 130 -15.48 -5.42 11.79
CA VAL A 130 -16.70 -4.61 11.91
C VAL A 130 -16.91 -3.75 10.65
N THR A 131 -18.13 -3.29 10.44
CA THR A 131 -18.44 -2.36 9.35
C THR A 131 -17.78 -0.99 9.58
N PRO A 132 -17.56 -0.20 8.51
CA PRO A 132 -17.02 1.16 8.66
C PRO A 132 -17.80 2.05 9.63
N SER A 133 -19.13 2.00 9.58
CA SER A 133 -19.98 2.77 10.50
C SER A 133 -19.77 2.36 11.95
N ARG A 134 -19.73 1.07 12.21
CA ARG A 134 -19.48 0.54 13.56
C ARG A 134 -18.07 0.87 14.05
N TYR A 135 -17.10 0.83 13.17
CA TYR A 135 -15.73 1.21 13.48
C TYR A 135 -15.65 2.67 13.95
N ARG A 136 -16.34 3.57 13.24
CA ARG A 136 -16.43 4.99 13.65
C ARG A 136 -17.02 5.16 15.06
N GLU A 137 -18.14 4.49 15.35
CA GLU A 137 -18.80 4.59 16.66
C GLU A 137 -17.90 4.19 17.83
N THR A 138 -16.97 3.27 17.59
CA THR A 138 -16.08 2.74 18.62
C THR A 138 -14.73 3.46 18.73
N HIS A 139 -14.37 4.28 17.74
CA HIS A 139 -13.05 4.94 17.66
C HIS A 139 -13.12 6.48 17.57
N ASN A 140 -14.34 7.04 17.65
CA ASN A 140 -14.56 8.48 17.65
C ASN A 140 -14.73 9.03 19.07
#